data_7c14100bf1722f995b8a1c12b5c82cab
#
_entry.id   7c14100bf1722f995b8a1c12b5c82cab
#
_cell.length_a   1.000
_cell.length_b   1.000
_cell.length_c   1.000
_cell.angle_alpha   90.00
_cell.angle_beta   90.00
_cell.angle_gamma   90.00
#
_symmetry.space_group_name_H-M   'P 1'
#
loop_
_entity.id
_entity.type
_entity.pdbx_description
1 polymer ?
#
loop_
_entity_poly.entity_id
_entity_poly.type
_entity_poly.pdbx_seq_one_letter_code
_entity_poly.pdbx_strand_id
1 'polypeptide(L)'
;KHNATNDVVKVARRNSGQWMSVDGGAMRIRVYIKGTAHLEIHPDMAWRLNMILASLYPMAIPAEFRTKPQKKTKEYSLFARPLPFAVLACLGSLDYAYEHIGAGKYKQIPNTLKGRYWGDDAAAIKEAWHVLEMLGGVKISDYMQFDYNPQSVIDEIVCSGCIPDKVSHQFYPTPERLAKLAAAFADIGINDTVLEPSAGMGSIADEVLYKQNVTCVEVSSLHCKVLESKGYPCVICDDFLKLPIAKYDRVVMNPPFSDGRWQAHVEHA
;
A
#
# COMPACT_ATOMS: atom_id res chain seq x y z
N LYS A 1 -9.24 6.58 24.86
CA LYS A 1 -8.64 5.25 24.64
C LYS A 1 -8.91 4.89 23.20
N HIS A 2 -7.84 4.75 22.42
CA HIS A 2 -7.94 4.32 21.03
C HIS A 2 -8.33 2.84 20.96
N ASN A 3 -9.28 2.50 20.10
CA ASN A 3 -9.77 1.13 19.94
C ASN A 3 -9.22 0.50 18.66
N ALA A 4 -7.88 0.43 18.55
CA ALA A 4 -7.16 -0.11 17.37
C ALA A 4 -7.67 -1.49 16.96
N THR A 5 -7.98 -2.36 17.92
CA THR A 5 -8.54 -3.69 17.63
C THR A 5 -9.86 -3.61 16.87
N ASN A 6 -10.71 -2.64 17.19
CA ASN A 6 -11.99 -2.48 16.52
C ASN A 6 -11.81 -2.05 15.06
N ASP A 7 -10.84 -1.18 14.79
CA ASP A 7 -10.54 -0.72 13.43
C ASP A 7 -9.96 -1.86 12.59
N VAL A 8 -9.02 -2.65 13.13
CA VAL A 8 -8.49 -3.85 12.49
C VAL A 8 -9.61 -4.85 12.16
N VAL A 9 -10.54 -5.10 13.09
CA VAL A 9 -11.68 -6.02 12.86
C VAL A 9 -12.62 -5.48 11.80
N LYS A 10 -12.90 -4.18 11.78
CA LYS A 10 -13.72 -3.55 10.73
C LYS A 10 -13.09 -3.70 9.35
N VAL A 11 -11.79 -3.40 9.24
CA VAL A 11 -11.03 -3.55 8.00
C VAL A 11 -11.02 -5.00 7.53
N ALA A 12 -10.70 -5.94 8.42
CA ALA A 12 -10.66 -7.37 8.09
C ALA A 12 -12.03 -7.91 7.66
N ARG A 13 -13.13 -7.38 8.20
CA ARG A 13 -14.50 -7.74 7.75
C ARG A 13 -14.84 -7.20 6.37
N ARG A 14 -14.41 -5.97 6.03
CA ARG A 14 -14.55 -5.43 4.67
C ARG A 14 -13.83 -6.28 3.64
N ASN A 15 -12.65 -6.76 4.00
CA ASN A 15 -11.80 -7.61 3.16
C ASN A 15 -11.98 -9.11 3.49
N SER A 16 -13.25 -9.55 3.67
CA SER A 16 -13.58 -10.91 4.07
C SER A 16 -12.94 -11.96 3.15
N GLY A 17 -12.29 -12.96 3.76
CA GLY A 17 -11.63 -14.05 3.04
C GLY A 17 -10.19 -13.73 2.60
N GLN A 18 -9.70 -12.50 2.79
CA GLN A 18 -8.33 -12.10 2.51
C GLN A 18 -7.47 -12.11 3.78
N TRP A 19 -6.17 -12.42 3.60
CA TRP A 19 -5.21 -12.28 4.68
C TRP A 19 -4.77 -10.82 4.81
N MET A 20 -4.95 -10.25 6.01
CA MET A 20 -4.51 -8.90 6.35
C MET A 20 -3.36 -8.97 7.36
N SER A 21 -2.27 -8.26 7.08
CA SER A 21 -1.19 -8.08 8.03
C SER A 21 -1.60 -7.14 9.16
N VAL A 22 -1.20 -7.45 10.39
CA VAL A 22 -1.52 -6.68 11.61
C VAL A 22 -0.22 -6.43 12.38
N ASP A 23 -0.14 -5.29 13.04
CA ASP A 23 1.00 -4.88 13.87
C ASP A 23 2.35 -5.04 13.16
N GLY A 24 2.49 -4.41 12.00
CA GLY A 24 3.73 -4.44 11.23
C GLY A 24 4.13 -5.83 10.72
N GLY A 25 3.17 -6.73 10.53
CA GLY A 25 3.41 -8.11 10.14
C GLY A 25 3.71 -9.05 11.31
N ALA A 26 3.57 -8.61 12.56
CA ALA A 26 3.71 -9.47 13.73
C ALA A 26 2.69 -10.61 13.75
N MET A 27 1.54 -10.39 13.13
CA MET A 27 0.51 -11.40 12.89
C MET A 27 -0.23 -11.14 11.57
N ARG A 28 -1.00 -12.13 11.13
CA ARG A 28 -1.92 -12.02 10.01
C ARG A 28 -3.29 -12.52 10.43
N ILE A 29 -4.34 -11.81 10.02
CA ILE A 29 -5.73 -12.17 10.29
C ILE A 29 -6.49 -12.36 8.98
N ARG A 30 -7.38 -13.34 8.97
CA ARG A 30 -8.32 -13.61 7.88
C ARG A 30 -9.69 -13.88 8.48
N VAL A 31 -10.62 -12.98 8.20
CA VAL A 31 -11.97 -13.03 8.78
C VAL A 31 -12.97 -13.46 7.72
N TYR A 32 -13.95 -14.21 8.10
CA TYR A 32 -15.03 -14.66 7.23
C TYR A 32 -16.38 -14.08 7.68
N ILE A 33 -17.26 -13.80 6.72
CA ILE A 33 -18.62 -13.27 6.98
C ILE A 33 -19.39 -14.14 7.95
N LYS A 34 -19.15 -15.46 7.95
CA LYS A 34 -19.80 -16.45 8.84
C LYS A 34 -19.38 -16.33 10.34
N GLY A 35 -18.49 -15.37 10.67
CA GLY A 35 -18.07 -15.13 12.04
C GLY A 35 -16.86 -15.93 12.52
N THR A 36 -16.18 -16.66 11.62
CA THR A 36 -14.90 -17.33 11.92
C THR A 36 -13.72 -16.45 11.54
N ALA A 37 -12.60 -16.63 12.24
CA ALA A 37 -11.35 -15.97 11.92
C ALA A 37 -10.17 -16.95 12.00
N HIS A 38 -9.21 -16.78 11.12
CA HIS A 38 -7.91 -17.45 11.19
C HIS A 38 -6.86 -16.41 11.59
N LEU A 39 -5.97 -16.81 12.45
CA LEU A 39 -4.87 -16.00 12.95
C LEU A 39 -3.57 -16.77 12.77
N GLU A 40 -2.57 -16.11 12.17
CA GLU A 40 -1.20 -16.61 12.08
C GLU A 40 -0.28 -15.63 12.78
N ILE A 41 0.59 -16.11 13.65
CA ILE A 41 1.55 -15.28 14.37
C ILE A 41 2.92 -15.49 13.72
N HIS A 42 3.66 -14.38 13.50
CA HIS A 42 5.00 -14.44 12.97
C HIS A 42 5.90 -15.28 13.90
N PRO A 43 6.64 -16.27 13.39
CA PRO A 43 7.41 -17.18 14.22
C PRO A 43 8.44 -16.50 15.11
N ASP A 44 9.11 -15.45 14.61
CA ASP A 44 10.05 -14.66 15.42
C ASP A 44 9.37 -13.90 16.55
N MET A 45 8.10 -13.56 16.42
CA MET A 45 7.30 -12.95 17.49
C MET A 45 6.81 -14.00 18.47
N ALA A 46 6.38 -15.16 17.98
CA ALA A 46 5.84 -16.23 18.81
C ALA A 46 6.85 -16.72 19.84
N TRP A 47 8.08 -17.08 19.43
CA TRP A 47 9.07 -17.57 20.38
C TRP A 47 9.55 -16.48 21.36
N ARG A 48 9.62 -15.19 20.92
CA ARG A 48 9.96 -14.07 21.82
C ARG A 48 8.89 -13.83 22.88
N LEU A 49 7.62 -13.87 22.48
CA LEU A 49 6.50 -13.76 23.42
C LEU A 49 6.52 -14.95 24.40
N ASN A 50 6.78 -16.15 23.91
CA ASN A 50 6.90 -17.33 24.77
C ASN A 50 8.07 -17.21 25.75
N MET A 51 9.21 -16.62 25.36
CA MET A 51 10.29 -16.29 26.29
C MET A 51 9.85 -15.34 27.41
N ILE A 52 9.15 -14.26 27.03
CA ILE A 52 8.64 -13.28 28.02
C ILE A 52 7.63 -13.95 28.95
N LEU A 53 6.67 -14.70 28.42
CA LEU A 53 5.69 -15.43 29.21
C LEU A 53 6.36 -16.46 30.16
N ALA A 54 7.38 -17.16 29.69
CA ALA A 54 8.12 -18.10 30.47
C ALA A 54 8.97 -17.47 31.60
N SER A 55 9.38 -16.19 31.46
CA SER A 55 10.04 -15.45 32.54
C SER A 55 9.06 -15.11 33.66
N LEU A 56 7.79 -14.89 33.33
CA LEU A 56 6.73 -14.60 34.30
C LEU A 56 6.11 -15.90 34.86
N TYR A 57 5.96 -16.91 34.01
CA TYR A 57 5.30 -18.18 34.31
C TYR A 57 6.17 -19.36 33.84
N PRO A 58 7.25 -19.74 34.57
CA PRO A 58 8.25 -20.71 34.07
C PRO A 58 7.70 -22.08 33.67
N MET A 59 6.60 -22.51 34.30
CA MET A 59 5.99 -23.80 34.02
C MET A 59 4.91 -23.80 32.95
N ALA A 60 4.51 -22.62 32.45
CA ALA A 60 3.40 -22.49 31.49
C ALA A 60 3.79 -22.81 30.05
N ILE A 61 5.07 -22.61 29.68
CA ILE A 61 5.56 -22.77 28.32
C ILE A 61 6.67 -23.81 28.28
N PRO A 62 6.53 -24.92 27.52
CA PRO A 62 7.61 -25.91 27.32
C PRO A 62 8.87 -25.29 26.73
N ALA A 63 10.04 -25.82 27.05
CA ALA A 63 11.34 -25.28 26.67
C ALA A 63 11.51 -25.17 25.13
N GLU A 64 10.97 -26.10 24.39
CA GLU A 64 11.00 -26.15 22.91
C GLU A 64 10.34 -24.94 22.24
N PHE A 65 9.31 -24.34 22.88
CA PHE A 65 8.63 -23.15 22.35
C PHE A 65 9.26 -21.82 22.78
N ARG A 66 10.34 -21.87 23.58
CA ARG A 66 11.08 -20.68 24.05
C ARG A 66 12.31 -20.37 23.20
N THR A 67 12.69 -21.27 22.28
CA THR A 67 13.89 -21.13 21.46
C THR A 67 13.56 -20.64 20.06
N LYS A 68 14.53 -19.92 19.47
CA LYS A 68 14.38 -19.44 18.09
C LYS A 68 14.21 -20.65 17.14
N PRO A 69 13.18 -20.66 16.26
CA PRO A 69 13.00 -21.71 15.28
C PRO A 69 14.23 -21.87 14.38
N GLN A 70 14.70 -23.09 14.16
CA GLN A 70 15.83 -23.36 13.27
C GLN A 70 15.45 -23.40 11.79
N LYS A 71 14.18 -23.62 11.45
CA LYS A 71 13.70 -23.63 10.06
C LYS A 71 13.34 -22.23 9.61
N LYS A 72 13.84 -21.84 8.43
CA LYS A 72 13.32 -20.64 7.72
C LYS A 72 11.83 -20.86 7.48
N THR A 73 11.02 -20.04 8.11
CA THR A 73 9.58 -19.99 7.88
C THR A 73 9.30 -19.19 6.63
N LYS A 74 8.14 -19.43 6.00
CA LYS A 74 7.64 -18.56 4.91
C LYS A 74 7.75 -17.11 5.34
N GLU A 75 8.40 -16.31 4.50
CA GLU A 75 8.75 -14.95 4.84
C GLU A 75 7.50 -14.08 4.98
N TYR A 76 7.20 -13.68 6.21
CA TYR A 76 6.44 -12.48 6.47
C TYR A 76 7.46 -11.34 6.61
N SER A 77 7.38 -10.32 5.81
CA SER A 77 8.21 -9.15 6.03
C SER A 77 7.64 -8.32 7.19
N LEU A 78 8.46 -8.07 8.21
CA LEU A 78 8.15 -7.07 9.21
C LEU A 78 8.34 -5.68 8.58
N PHE A 79 7.35 -4.82 8.68
CA PHE A 79 7.41 -3.45 8.16
C PHE A 79 8.30 -2.57 9.05
N ALA A 80 9.13 -1.74 8.43
CA ALA A 80 10.13 -0.94 9.14
C ALA A 80 9.61 0.36 9.75
N ARG A 81 8.43 0.85 9.36
CA ARG A 81 7.87 2.15 9.79
C ARG A 81 6.48 2.02 10.39
N PRO A 82 6.38 1.72 11.70
CA PRO A 82 5.10 1.74 12.37
C PRO A 82 4.58 3.18 12.48
N LEU A 83 3.28 3.35 12.25
CA LEU A 83 2.59 4.63 12.47
C LEU A 83 2.08 4.73 13.92
N PRO A 84 2.09 5.93 14.51
CA PRO A 84 1.46 6.16 15.81
C PRO A 84 -0.03 5.79 15.80
N PHE A 85 -0.53 5.23 16.90
CA PHE A 85 -1.95 4.86 17.00
C PHE A 85 -2.92 6.02 16.74
N ALA A 86 -2.54 7.25 17.11
CA ALA A 86 -3.35 8.43 16.83
C ALA A 86 -3.50 8.68 15.31
N VAL A 87 -2.43 8.46 14.52
CA VAL A 87 -2.45 8.55 13.05
C VAL A 87 -3.33 7.47 12.46
N LEU A 88 -3.17 6.21 12.94
CA LEU A 88 -4.02 5.09 12.49
C LEU A 88 -5.50 5.33 12.81
N ALA A 89 -5.80 5.97 13.95
CA ALA A 89 -7.16 6.38 14.29
C ALA A 89 -7.73 7.39 13.29
N CYS A 90 -6.94 8.38 12.91
CA CYS A 90 -7.35 9.33 11.88
C CYS A 90 -7.66 8.60 10.56
N LEU A 91 -6.75 7.76 10.08
CA LEU A 91 -6.91 7.00 8.82
C LEU A 91 -8.10 6.03 8.89
N GLY A 92 -8.29 5.33 10.02
CA GLY A 92 -9.40 4.37 10.22
C GLY A 92 -10.77 5.05 10.37
N SER A 93 -10.82 6.36 10.65
CA SER A 93 -12.04 7.16 10.77
C SER A 93 -12.40 7.95 9.51
N LEU A 94 -11.65 7.76 8.42
CA LEU A 94 -11.98 8.36 7.13
C LEU A 94 -13.33 7.88 6.63
N ASP A 95 -14.09 8.79 6.01
CA ASP A 95 -15.36 8.52 5.38
C ASP A 95 -15.40 9.17 3.99
N TYR A 96 -16.31 8.72 3.16
CA TYR A 96 -16.49 9.35 1.85
C TYR A 96 -17.04 10.76 2.00
N ALA A 97 -16.62 11.66 1.14
CA ALA A 97 -17.19 12.98 1.03
C ALA A 97 -18.51 12.95 0.24
N TYR A 98 -19.45 13.79 0.62
CA TYR A 98 -20.76 13.90 -0.01
C TYR A 98 -21.07 15.34 -0.38
N GLU A 99 -21.65 15.56 -1.54
CA GLU A 99 -22.22 16.84 -1.96
C GLU A 99 -23.74 16.85 -1.77
N HIS A 100 -24.30 17.99 -1.41
CA HIS A 100 -25.74 18.20 -1.32
C HIS A 100 -26.33 18.52 -2.70
N ILE A 101 -27.19 17.64 -3.23
CA ILE A 101 -27.79 17.76 -4.56
C ILE A 101 -29.24 18.29 -4.55
N GLY A 102 -29.66 18.91 -3.44
CA GLY A 102 -31.02 19.47 -3.27
C GLY A 102 -32.01 18.47 -2.67
N ALA A 103 -33.16 18.96 -2.22
CA ALA A 103 -34.24 18.20 -1.62
C ALA A 103 -33.81 17.25 -0.48
N GLY A 104 -32.76 17.59 0.30
CA GLY A 104 -32.25 16.76 1.38
C GLY A 104 -31.48 15.51 0.90
N LYS A 105 -31.16 15.41 -0.38
CA LYS A 105 -30.38 14.29 -0.94
C LYS A 105 -28.90 14.63 -0.99
N TYR A 106 -28.09 13.61 -0.74
CA TYR A 106 -26.62 13.67 -0.79
C TYR A 106 -26.11 12.66 -1.81
N LYS A 107 -25.10 13.05 -2.58
CA LYS A 107 -24.39 12.18 -3.52
C LYS A 107 -22.95 12.05 -3.09
N GLN A 108 -22.43 10.85 -3.06
CA GLN A 108 -21.02 10.60 -2.78
C GLN A 108 -20.16 11.21 -3.88
N ILE A 109 -19.12 11.95 -3.48
CA ILE A 109 -18.09 12.43 -4.39
C ILE A 109 -17.13 11.26 -4.65
N PRO A 110 -16.94 10.83 -5.90
CA PRO A 110 -16.07 9.69 -6.20
C PRO A 110 -14.64 9.91 -5.69
N ASN A 111 -14.05 8.87 -5.14
CA ASN A 111 -12.64 8.83 -4.72
C ASN A 111 -12.22 9.98 -3.81
N THR A 112 -13.15 10.55 -3.05
CA THR A 112 -12.91 11.70 -2.18
C THR A 112 -13.20 11.31 -0.73
N LEU A 113 -12.23 11.50 0.13
CA LEU A 113 -12.29 11.14 1.54
C LEU A 113 -12.25 12.39 2.43
N LYS A 114 -12.91 12.28 3.57
CA LYS A 114 -12.97 13.32 4.61
C LYS A 114 -12.70 12.70 5.98
N GLY A 115 -11.93 13.40 6.81
CA GLY A 115 -11.77 13.04 8.22
C GLY A 115 -13.06 13.33 9.01
N ARG A 116 -13.65 12.30 9.61
CA ARG A 116 -14.93 12.45 10.33
C ARG A 116 -14.76 12.70 11.82
N TYR A 117 -13.79 12.08 12.45
CA TYR A 117 -13.56 12.15 13.89
C TYR A 117 -12.06 12.26 14.20
N TRP A 118 -11.44 13.25 13.56
CA TRP A 118 -10.04 13.55 13.82
C TRP A 118 -9.99 14.44 15.06
N GLY A 119 -9.80 13.89 16.22
CA GLY A 119 -9.75 14.63 17.48
C GLY A 119 -8.90 15.92 17.46
N ASP A 120 -8.37 16.31 18.61
CA ASP A 120 -7.61 17.57 18.74
C ASP A 120 -6.10 17.40 18.57
N ASP A 121 -5.60 16.20 18.25
CA ASP A 121 -4.18 15.93 18.02
C ASP A 121 -3.72 16.44 16.65
N ALA A 122 -3.32 17.72 16.62
CA ALA A 122 -2.89 18.40 15.40
C ALA A 122 -1.67 17.71 14.73
N ALA A 123 -0.78 17.07 15.50
CA ALA A 123 0.38 16.36 14.96
C ALA A 123 -0.05 15.09 14.23
N ALA A 124 -0.94 14.31 14.84
CA ALA A 124 -1.50 13.11 14.24
C ALA A 124 -2.32 13.42 12.97
N ILE A 125 -3.11 14.51 13.01
CA ILE A 125 -3.88 14.98 11.85
C ILE A 125 -2.94 15.37 10.70
N LYS A 126 -1.90 16.13 10.98
CA LYS A 126 -0.90 16.54 9.97
C LYS A 126 -0.22 15.33 9.34
N GLU A 127 0.19 14.37 10.15
CA GLU A 127 0.82 13.14 9.66
C GLU A 127 -0.16 12.29 8.86
N ALA A 128 -1.41 12.16 9.27
CA ALA A 128 -2.44 11.45 8.50
C ALA A 128 -2.66 12.09 7.12
N TRP A 129 -2.72 13.42 7.03
CA TRP A 129 -2.77 14.14 5.75
C TRP A 129 -1.55 13.83 4.88
N HIS A 130 -0.35 13.84 5.48
CA HIS A 130 0.87 13.50 4.76
C HIS A 130 0.87 12.06 4.22
N VAL A 131 0.38 11.09 4.99
CA VAL A 131 0.21 9.71 4.51
C VAL A 131 -0.72 9.66 3.29
N LEU A 132 -1.84 10.39 3.33
CA LEU A 132 -2.78 10.42 2.20
C LEU A 132 -2.17 11.10 0.95
N GLU A 133 -1.36 12.14 1.12
CA GLU A 133 -0.59 12.76 0.03
C GLU A 133 0.42 11.79 -0.57
N MET A 134 1.10 10.99 0.26
CA MET A 134 2.02 9.92 -0.21
C MET A 134 1.30 8.86 -1.05
N LEU A 135 0.00 8.68 -0.87
CA LEU A 135 -0.86 7.80 -1.68
C LEU A 135 -1.36 8.46 -2.97
N GLY A 136 -0.89 9.65 -3.30
CA GLY A 136 -1.33 10.40 -4.47
C GLY A 136 -2.60 11.23 -4.25
N GLY A 137 -3.03 11.41 -3.01
CA GLY A 137 -4.14 12.27 -2.69
C GLY A 137 -3.79 13.75 -2.86
N VAL A 138 -4.73 14.52 -3.40
CA VAL A 138 -4.66 15.97 -3.51
C VAL A 138 -5.62 16.59 -2.50
N LYS A 139 -5.07 17.41 -1.60
CA LYS A 139 -5.86 18.09 -0.57
C LYS A 139 -6.66 19.25 -1.16
N ILE A 140 -7.98 19.19 -1.04
CA ILE A 140 -8.92 20.24 -1.45
C ILE A 140 -9.72 20.66 -0.22
N SER A 141 -9.35 21.78 0.40
CA SER A 141 -9.96 22.27 1.65
C SER A 141 -9.84 21.23 2.78
N ASP A 142 -10.93 20.60 3.19
CA ASP A 142 -11.03 19.58 4.24
C ASP A 142 -11.25 18.17 3.68
N TYR A 143 -11.05 17.99 2.37
CA TYR A 143 -11.12 16.70 1.66
C TYR A 143 -9.77 16.29 1.10
N MET A 144 -9.63 14.99 0.84
CA MET A 144 -8.56 14.42 0.05
C MET A 144 -9.15 13.72 -1.16
N GLN A 145 -8.80 14.17 -2.36
CA GLN A 145 -9.27 13.61 -3.62
C GLN A 145 -8.19 12.76 -4.26
N PHE A 146 -8.59 11.62 -4.82
CA PHE A 146 -7.72 10.67 -5.51
C PHE A 146 -8.23 10.42 -6.93
N ASP A 147 -7.32 10.02 -7.82
CA ASP A 147 -7.61 9.57 -9.19
C ASP A 147 -8.06 8.10 -9.25
N TYR A 148 -7.99 7.38 -8.12
CA TYR A 148 -8.40 5.99 -7.94
C TYR A 148 -9.14 5.80 -6.60
N ASN A 149 -9.68 4.62 -6.35
CA ASN A 149 -10.27 4.30 -5.04
C ASN A 149 -9.18 3.91 -4.03
N PRO A 150 -8.82 4.76 -3.06
CA PRO A 150 -7.72 4.50 -2.14
C PRO A 150 -8.07 3.55 -0.98
N GLN A 151 -9.32 3.09 -0.87
CA GLN A 151 -9.81 2.40 0.32
C GLN A 151 -9.01 1.13 0.64
N SER A 152 -8.65 0.34 -0.38
CA SER A 152 -7.89 -0.91 -0.17
C SER A 152 -6.49 -0.67 0.38
N VAL A 153 -5.82 0.40 -0.07
CA VAL A 153 -4.48 0.79 0.39
C VAL A 153 -4.53 1.33 1.82
N ILE A 154 -5.52 2.18 2.11
CA ILE A 154 -5.75 2.70 3.46
C ILE A 154 -6.09 1.57 4.43
N ASP A 155 -6.93 0.62 4.02
CA ASP A 155 -7.28 -0.57 4.81
C ASP A 155 -6.03 -1.38 5.18
N GLU A 156 -5.09 -1.56 4.26
CA GLU A 156 -3.83 -2.25 4.54
C GLU A 156 -2.97 -1.49 5.55
N ILE A 157 -2.84 -0.16 5.42
CA ILE A 157 -2.09 0.67 6.36
C ILE A 157 -2.72 0.62 7.76
N VAL A 158 -4.04 0.78 7.86
CA VAL A 158 -4.75 0.75 9.14
C VAL A 158 -4.63 -0.62 9.81
N CYS A 159 -4.73 -1.70 9.02
CA CYS A 159 -4.65 -3.05 9.53
C CYS A 159 -3.22 -3.43 9.94
N SER A 160 -2.23 -3.15 9.09
CA SER A 160 -0.82 -3.44 9.36
C SER A 160 -0.22 -2.55 10.43
N GLY A 161 -0.76 -1.35 10.62
CA GLY A 161 -0.18 -0.33 11.50
C GLY A 161 1.07 0.35 10.92
N CYS A 162 1.39 0.11 9.67
CA CYS A 162 2.62 0.55 9.02
C CYS A 162 2.37 0.99 7.59
N ILE A 163 3.19 1.90 7.10
CA ILE A 163 3.27 2.13 5.65
C ILE A 163 4.03 0.93 5.05
N PRO A 164 3.48 0.24 4.04
CA PRO A 164 4.08 -0.95 3.44
C PRO A 164 5.28 -0.63 2.55
N ASP A 165 6.22 0.15 3.07
CA ASP A 165 7.45 0.48 2.38
C ASP A 165 8.64 0.45 3.34
N LYS A 166 9.67 -0.35 3.00
CA LYS A 166 10.85 -0.55 3.84
C LYS A 166 11.92 0.52 3.66
N VAL A 167 11.92 1.20 2.53
CA VAL A 167 12.96 2.17 2.16
C VAL A 167 12.27 3.36 1.50
N SER A 168 12.71 4.57 1.86
CA SER A 168 12.39 5.77 1.11
C SER A 168 13.04 5.65 -0.28
N HIS A 169 12.32 5.02 -1.22
CA HIS A 169 12.70 5.08 -2.62
C HIS A 169 12.56 6.53 -3.05
N GLN A 170 13.54 7.04 -3.77
CA GLN A 170 13.51 8.40 -4.30
C GLN A 170 12.38 8.50 -5.33
N PHE A 171 11.18 8.72 -4.84
CA PHE A 171 10.00 8.86 -5.66
C PHE A 171 9.88 10.31 -6.14
N TYR A 172 10.05 10.51 -7.43
CA TYR A 172 9.79 11.77 -8.12
C TYR A 172 8.68 11.51 -9.14
N PRO A 173 7.41 11.84 -8.80
CA PRO A 173 6.32 11.65 -9.75
C PRO A 173 6.59 12.46 -11.01
N THR A 174 6.41 11.82 -12.16
CA THR A 174 6.55 12.50 -13.45
C THR A 174 5.44 13.54 -13.57
N PRO A 175 5.76 14.84 -13.79
CA PRO A 175 4.75 15.85 -14.00
C PRO A 175 3.83 15.49 -15.17
N GLU A 176 2.53 15.71 -15.05
CA GLU A 176 1.49 15.35 -16.02
C GLU A 176 1.86 15.76 -17.47
N ARG A 177 2.37 16.99 -17.63
CA ARG A 177 2.80 17.48 -18.94
C ARG A 177 3.89 16.61 -19.56
N LEU A 178 4.86 16.15 -18.76
CA LEU A 178 5.95 15.30 -19.23
C LEU A 178 5.47 13.87 -19.46
N ALA A 179 4.59 13.36 -18.63
CA ALA A 179 3.97 12.05 -18.79
C ALA A 179 3.20 11.97 -20.13
N LYS A 180 2.36 12.97 -20.43
CA LYS A 180 1.66 13.10 -21.72
C LYS A 180 2.60 13.15 -22.91
N LEU A 181 3.69 13.91 -22.80
CA LEU A 181 4.69 13.96 -23.86
C LEU A 181 5.38 12.62 -24.06
N ALA A 182 5.79 11.94 -22.99
CA ALA A 182 6.44 10.64 -23.06
C ALA A 182 5.53 9.59 -23.71
N ALA A 183 4.27 9.50 -23.30
CA ALA A 183 3.29 8.60 -23.89
C ALA A 183 3.03 8.92 -25.38
N ALA A 184 2.94 10.21 -25.74
CA ALA A 184 2.77 10.63 -27.13
C ALA A 184 3.98 10.31 -28.00
N PHE A 185 5.21 10.51 -27.50
CA PHE A 185 6.43 10.16 -28.23
C PHE A 185 6.63 8.66 -28.43
N ALA A 186 6.09 7.84 -27.53
CA ALA A 186 6.18 6.40 -27.64
C ALA A 186 5.37 5.83 -28.80
N ASP A 187 4.43 6.59 -29.37
CA ASP A 187 3.59 6.21 -30.51
C ASP A 187 2.98 4.80 -30.36
N ILE A 188 2.27 4.61 -29.22
CA ILE A 188 1.77 3.32 -28.79
C ILE A 188 0.52 2.93 -29.59
N GLY A 189 0.61 1.85 -30.35
CA GLY A 189 -0.50 1.26 -31.08
C GLY A 189 -1.43 0.42 -30.19
N ILE A 190 -2.64 0.13 -30.70
CA ILE A 190 -3.68 -0.60 -29.97
C ILE A 190 -3.27 -2.03 -29.51
N ASN A 191 -2.37 -2.66 -30.25
CA ASN A 191 -1.91 -4.02 -29.98
C ASN A 191 -0.50 -4.06 -29.37
N ASP A 192 0.13 -2.90 -29.16
CA ASP A 192 1.48 -2.85 -28.61
C ASP A 192 1.47 -3.27 -27.14
N THR A 193 2.38 -4.13 -26.78
CA THR A 193 2.72 -4.43 -25.38
C THR A 193 3.64 -3.34 -24.86
N VAL A 194 3.32 -2.77 -23.69
CA VAL A 194 4.01 -1.62 -23.11
C VAL A 194 4.62 -2.00 -21.78
N LEU A 195 5.87 -1.63 -21.55
CA LEU A 195 6.54 -1.75 -20.27
C LEU A 195 6.80 -0.37 -19.66
N GLU A 196 6.43 -0.18 -18.40
CA GLU A 196 6.90 0.91 -17.55
C GLU A 196 7.72 0.33 -16.39
N PRO A 197 9.07 0.31 -16.49
CA PRO A 197 9.95 -0.43 -15.58
C PRO A 197 10.28 0.31 -14.26
N SER A 198 9.67 1.44 -13.99
CA SER A 198 9.79 2.22 -12.75
C SER A 198 8.53 3.04 -12.58
N ALA A 199 7.40 2.34 -12.48
CA ALA A 199 6.08 2.93 -12.69
C ALA A 199 5.67 3.94 -11.59
N GLY A 200 6.27 3.86 -10.39
CA GLY A 200 5.83 4.68 -9.28
C GLY A 200 4.34 4.48 -9.01
N MET A 201 3.59 5.56 -8.98
CA MET A 201 2.12 5.52 -8.88
C MET A 201 1.43 5.54 -10.26
N GLY A 202 2.16 5.31 -11.36
CA GLY A 202 1.60 5.19 -12.69
C GLY A 202 1.42 6.50 -13.44
N SER A 203 2.20 7.54 -13.14
CA SER A 203 2.02 8.84 -13.78
C SER A 203 2.16 8.80 -15.31
N ILE A 204 3.05 7.97 -15.85
CA ILE A 204 3.20 7.77 -17.30
C ILE A 204 2.20 6.75 -17.82
N ALA A 205 2.04 5.62 -17.09
CA ALA A 205 1.09 4.57 -17.46
C ALA A 205 -0.36 5.09 -17.56
N ASP A 206 -0.75 6.06 -16.72
CA ASP A 206 -2.07 6.68 -16.76
C ASP A 206 -2.35 7.45 -18.07
N GLU A 207 -1.30 7.91 -18.76
CA GLU A 207 -1.40 8.60 -20.03
C GLU A 207 -1.40 7.66 -21.26
N VAL A 208 -1.18 6.35 -21.04
CA VAL A 208 -1.27 5.35 -22.09
C VAL A 208 -2.73 5.01 -22.37
N LEU A 209 -3.17 5.19 -23.63
CA LEU A 209 -4.57 4.97 -24.03
C LEU A 209 -5.06 3.53 -23.78
N TYR A 210 -4.17 2.56 -23.92
CA TYR A 210 -4.49 1.14 -23.86
C TYR A 210 -3.93 0.51 -22.57
N LYS A 211 -4.45 0.93 -21.41
CA LYS A 211 -4.00 0.48 -20.07
C LYS A 211 -3.94 -1.04 -19.91
N GLN A 212 -4.80 -1.78 -20.61
CA GLN A 212 -4.82 -3.25 -20.58
C GLN A 212 -3.54 -3.90 -21.13
N ASN A 213 -2.74 -3.16 -21.90
CA ASN A 213 -1.51 -3.66 -22.48
C ASN A 213 -0.26 -3.25 -21.71
N VAL A 214 -0.42 -2.50 -20.60
CA VAL A 214 0.69 -1.97 -19.82
C VAL A 214 1.10 -2.94 -18.73
N THR A 215 2.38 -3.29 -18.70
CA THR A 215 3.04 -3.96 -17.57
C THR A 215 3.78 -2.90 -16.76
N CYS A 216 3.40 -2.74 -15.51
CA CYS A 216 4.05 -1.86 -14.55
C CYS A 216 5.00 -2.66 -13.68
N VAL A 217 6.28 -2.27 -13.61
CA VAL A 217 7.23 -2.81 -12.63
C VAL A 217 7.54 -1.72 -11.62
N GLU A 218 7.44 -2.06 -10.34
CA GLU A 218 7.68 -1.11 -9.26
C GLU A 218 8.27 -1.83 -8.04
N VAL A 219 9.26 -1.22 -7.41
CA VAL A 219 9.97 -1.81 -6.26
C VAL A 219 9.27 -1.49 -4.93
N SER A 220 8.56 -0.38 -4.85
CA SER A 220 7.79 0.01 -3.67
C SER A 220 6.50 -0.78 -3.57
N SER A 221 6.35 -1.56 -2.52
CA SER A 221 5.12 -2.32 -2.28
C SER A 221 3.89 -1.42 -2.08
N LEU A 222 4.08 -0.20 -1.59
CA LEU A 222 3.02 0.81 -1.48
C LEU A 222 2.54 1.25 -2.87
N HIS A 223 3.47 1.59 -3.76
CA HIS A 223 3.12 2.02 -5.11
C HIS A 223 2.51 0.87 -5.94
N CYS A 224 3.00 -0.37 -5.75
CA CYS A 224 2.36 -1.55 -6.36
C CYS A 224 0.87 -1.64 -5.98
N LYS A 225 0.53 -1.42 -4.71
CA LYS A 225 -0.87 -1.40 -4.25
C LYS A 225 -1.69 -0.28 -4.88
N VAL A 226 -1.09 0.89 -5.07
CA VAL A 226 -1.73 2.00 -5.79
C VAL A 226 -2.02 1.60 -7.24
N LEU A 227 -1.04 1.04 -7.95
CA LEU A 227 -1.19 0.56 -9.33
C LEU A 227 -2.27 -0.53 -9.45
N GLU A 228 -2.28 -1.52 -8.56
CA GLU A 228 -3.34 -2.53 -8.48
C GLU A 228 -4.72 -1.89 -8.27
N SER A 229 -4.81 -0.90 -7.38
CA SER A 229 -6.05 -0.17 -7.09
C SER A 229 -6.52 0.73 -8.24
N LYS A 230 -5.60 1.17 -9.11
CA LYS A 230 -5.91 1.84 -10.37
C LYS A 230 -6.38 0.88 -11.47
N GLY A 231 -6.29 -0.43 -11.25
CA GLY A 231 -6.80 -1.47 -12.14
C GLY A 231 -5.85 -1.86 -13.26
N TYR A 232 -4.54 -1.67 -13.10
CA TYR A 232 -3.56 -2.20 -14.06
C TYR A 232 -3.56 -3.74 -14.01
N PRO A 233 -3.65 -4.42 -15.17
CA PRO A 233 -3.80 -5.87 -15.20
C PRO A 233 -2.51 -6.61 -14.86
N CYS A 234 -1.36 -5.98 -15.06
CA CYS A 234 -0.06 -6.56 -14.77
C CYS A 234 0.81 -5.59 -13.97
N VAL A 235 0.93 -5.86 -12.66
CA VAL A 235 1.81 -5.13 -11.75
C VAL A 235 2.81 -6.11 -11.16
N ILE A 236 4.10 -5.88 -11.41
CA ILE A 236 5.21 -6.70 -10.89
C ILE A 236 5.90 -5.91 -9.79
N CYS A 237 5.76 -6.40 -8.55
CA CYS A 237 6.34 -5.75 -7.38
C CYS A 237 7.73 -6.30 -7.07
N ASP A 238 8.73 -5.87 -7.84
CA ASP A 238 10.13 -6.29 -7.69
C ASP A 238 11.09 -5.23 -8.27
N ASP A 239 12.38 -5.43 -8.04
CA ASP A 239 13.44 -4.63 -8.65
C ASP A 239 13.56 -5.00 -10.14
N PHE A 240 13.28 -4.05 -11.02
CA PHE A 240 13.33 -4.25 -12.47
C PHE A 240 14.64 -4.88 -12.96
N LEU A 241 15.77 -4.46 -12.39
CA LEU A 241 17.09 -4.98 -12.77
C LEU A 241 17.34 -6.46 -12.39
N LYS A 242 16.45 -7.06 -11.60
CA LYS A 242 16.49 -8.48 -11.23
C LYS A 242 15.54 -9.36 -12.04
N LEU A 243 14.66 -8.75 -12.79
CA LEU A 243 13.70 -9.48 -13.61
C LEU A 243 14.39 -10.08 -14.85
N PRO A 244 13.90 -11.21 -15.35
CA PRO A 244 14.38 -11.73 -16.62
C PRO A 244 14.02 -10.74 -17.75
N ILE A 245 14.94 -10.60 -18.72
CA ILE A 245 14.71 -9.77 -19.89
C ILE A 245 13.50 -10.32 -20.67
N ALA A 246 12.52 -9.46 -20.94
CA ALA A 246 11.34 -9.76 -21.74
C ALA A 246 11.23 -8.74 -22.87
N LYS A 247 10.58 -9.13 -23.97
CA LYS A 247 10.39 -8.23 -25.11
C LYS A 247 9.04 -7.54 -25.02
N TYR A 248 9.06 -6.23 -25.22
CA TYR A 248 7.89 -5.38 -25.33
C TYR A 248 7.98 -4.58 -26.64
N ASP A 249 6.84 -4.19 -27.19
CA ASP A 249 6.82 -3.36 -28.41
C ASP A 249 7.21 -1.91 -28.08
N ARG A 250 6.90 -1.46 -26.86
CA ARG A 250 7.24 -0.12 -26.37
C ARG A 250 7.69 -0.17 -24.92
N VAL A 251 8.71 0.63 -24.60
CA VAL A 251 9.16 0.88 -23.23
C VAL A 251 9.09 2.38 -22.98
N VAL A 252 8.39 2.79 -21.94
CA VAL A 252 8.30 4.20 -21.52
C VAL A 252 8.70 4.28 -20.06
N MET A 253 9.69 5.10 -19.72
CA MET A 253 10.22 5.13 -18.36
C MET A 253 10.69 6.50 -17.92
N ASN A 254 10.58 6.75 -16.61
CA ASN A 254 11.31 7.78 -15.89
C ASN A 254 12.09 7.10 -14.75
N PRO A 255 13.28 6.52 -15.03
CA PRO A 255 14.01 5.69 -14.08
C PRO A 255 14.66 6.52 -12.97
N PRO A 256 15.01 5.90 -11.82
CA PRO A 256 15.73 6.58 -10.75
C PRO A 256 17.12 7.03 -11.22
N PHE A 257 17.48 8.31 -10.96
CA PHE A 257 18.73 8.92 -11.46
C PHE A 257 19.93 8.72 -10.54
N SER A 258 19.73 8.39 -9.26
CA SER A 258 20.81 8.22 -8.30
C SER A 258 21.73 7.06 -8.68
N ASP A 259 23.01 7.23 -8.37
CA ASP A 259 24.04 6.17 -8.49
C ASP A 259 24.16 5.52 -9.86
N GLY A 260 23.83 6.24 -10.94
CA GLY A 260 23.88 5.72 -12.32
C GLY A 260 22.78 4.68 -12.64
N ARG A 261 21.79 4.53 -11.78
CA ARG A 261 20.71 3.52 -11.97
C ARG A 261 19.94 3.69 -13.27
N TRP A 262 19.77 4.92 -13.73
CA TRP A 262 19.11 5.18 -15.01
C TRP A 262 19.77 4.48 -16.20
N GLN A 263 21.11 4.43 -16.23
CA GLN A 263 21.86 3.73 -17.28
C GLN A 263 21.55 2.23 -17.24
N ALA A 264 21.64 1.61 -16.06
CA ALA A 264 21.33 0.21 -15.88
C ALA A 264 19.88 -0.14 -16.29
N HIS A 265 18.92 0.76 -16.00
CA HIS A 265 17.53 0.57 -16.42
C HIS A 265 17.38 0.62 -17.95
N VAL A 266 18.05 1.58 -18.61
CA VAL A 266 18.02 1.70 -20.08
C VAL A 266 18.70 0.51 -20.76
N GLU A 267 19.81 0.00 -20.21
CA GLU A 267 20.53 -1.16 -20.73
C GLU A 267 19.76 -2.47 -20.53
N HIS A 268 18.94 -2.55 -19.47
CA HIS A 268 18.16 -3.74 -19.14
C HIS A 268 16.82 -3.80 -19.89
N ALA A 269 16.30 -2.65 -20.31
CA ALA A 269 15.03 -2.53 -21.04
C ALA A 269 15.18 -2.87 -22.54
#